data_0a4f68fc58c7155c99d242d00e872c03
#
_entry.id   0a4f68fc58c7155c99d242d00e872c03
#
_cell.length_a   1.000
_cell.length_b   1.000
_cell.length_c   1.000
_cell.angle_alpha   90.00
_cell.angle_beta   90.00
_cell.angle_gamma   90.00
#
_symmetry.space_group_name_H-M   'P 1'
#
loop_
_entity.id
_entity.type
_entity.pdbx_description
1 polymer ?
#
loop_
_entity_poly.entity_id
_entity_poly.type
_entity_poly.pdbx_seq_one_letter_code
_entity_poly.pdbx_strand_id
1 'polypeptide(L)'
;MSSNETSTTHTGPDAGTHADLSPAASQLRIATFRLARRMRTQRAVDSMSDGQFGVLAALKVHGPHTLGDLAERERVSAPSMNRTVNCLQDSGYIVRGADESDGRKVVISLTAEGVAVVEETARRRDAWVEASLAELTPAERETLAAAAEIMERMVAR
;
A
#
# COMPACT_ATOMS: atom_id res chain seq x y z
N MET A 1 59.87 31.17 34.93
CA MET A 1 58.98 31.91 33.99
C MET A 1 58.15 30.90 33.27
N SER A 2 56.88 30.85 33.67
CA SER A 2 55.91 29.84 33.23
C SER A 2 55.33 30.23 31.89
N SER A 3 55.26 29.30 30.97
CA SER A 3 54.44 29.39 29.77
C SER A 3 53.38 28.32 29.81
N ASN A 4 52.15 28.77 29.91
CA ASN A 4 50.95 28.01 30.03
C ASN A 4 50.40 27.74 28.61
N GLU A 5 50.44 26.50 28.13
CA GLU A 5 49.83 26.12 26.86
C GLU A 5 48.42 25.60 27.14
N THR A 6 47.45 26.42 26.75
CA THR A 6 46.02 26.07 26.82
C THR A 6 45.65 25.14 25.68
N SER A 7 45.46 23.88 25.99
CA SER A 7 44.94 22.86 25.03
C SER A 7 43.45 23.07 24.84
N THR A 8 43.03 23.60 23.69
CA THR A 8 41.65 23.73 23.30
C THR A 8 41.18 22.41 22.72
N THR A 9 40.41 21.65 23.50
CA THR A 9 39.74 20.43 23.05
C THR A 9 38.59 20.81 22.13
N HIS A 10 38.76 20.60 20.85
CA HIS A 10 37.70 20.77 19.85
C HIS A 10 36.80 19.55 19.89
N THR A 11 35.67 19.69 20.60
CA THR A 11 34.59 18.69 20.55
C THR A 11 33.87 18.82 19.21
N GLY A 12 34.17 17.94 18.29
CA GLY A 12 33.44 17.83 17.02
C GLY A 12 31.98 17.46 17.25
N PRO A 13 31.06 17.84 16.35
CA PRO A 13 29.65 17.51 16.49
C PRO A 13 29.47 16.02 16.42
N ASP A 14 28.73 15.53 17.40
CA ASP A 14 28.28 14.18 17.61
C ASP A 14 27.74 13.58 16.29
N ALA A 15 28.42 12.56 15.78
CA ALA A 15 27.97 11.79 14.61
C ALA A 15 26.66 11.15 14.98
N GLY A 16 25.59 11.59 14.31
CA GLY A 16 24.22 11.17 14.54
C GLY A 16 24.12 9.69 14.78
N THR A 17 23.61 9.35 15.94
CA THR A 17 23.21 8.00 16.34
C THR A 17 22.26 7.47 15.26
N HIS A 18 22.76 6.62 14.38
CA HIS A 18 21.91 5.72 13.63
C HIS A 18 21.19 4.90 14.69
N ALA A 19 19.93 5.24 14.96
CA ALA A 19 19.11 4.48 15.86
C ALA A 19 19.17 3.02 15.38
N ASP A 20 19.82 2.18 16.16
CA ASP A 20 19.81 0.73 15.95
C ASP A 20 18.35 0.32 15.95
N LEU A 21 17.79 0.08 14.74
CA LEU A 21 16.43 -0.37 14.59
C LEU A 21 16.31 -1.63 15.45
N SER A 22 15.49 -1.55 16.49
CA SER A 22 15.25 -2.67 17.40
C SER A 22 15.08 -3.96 16.55
N PRO A 23 15.71 -5.07 16.92
CA PRO A 23 15.49 -6.34 16.25
C PRO A 23 14.00 -6.66 16.03
N ALA A 24 13.14 -6.26 16.97
CA ALA A 24 11.69 -6.39 16.87
C ALA A 24 11.09 -5.56 15.71
N ALA A 25 11.54 -4.34 15.48
CA ALA A 25 11.09 -3.52 14.35
C ALA A 25 11.47 -4.16 13.01
N SER A 26 12.68 -4.69 12.90
CA SER A 26 13.12 -5.40 11.70
C SER A 26 12.32 -6.69 11.46
N GLN A 27 12.05 -7.46 12.50
CA GLN A 27 11.23 -8.68 12.43
C GLN A 27 9.80 -8.36 11.99
N LEU A 28 9.16 -7.36 12.61
CA LEU A 28 7.80 -6.92 12.26
C LEU A 28 7.74 -6.49 10.78
N ARG A 29 8.67 -5.64 10.35
CA ARG A 29 8.73 -5.18 8.96
C ARG A 29 8.86 -6.37 7.98
N ILE A 30 9.79 -7.29 8.24
CA ILE A 30 10.00 -8.45 7.36
C ILE A 30 8.77 -9.35 7.32
N ALA A 31 8.17 -9.65 8.48
CA ALA A 31 6.95 -10.47 8.58
C ALA A 31 5.78 -9.83 7.81
N THR A 32 5.56 -8.53 8.00
CA THR A 32 4.51 -7.78 7.31
C THR A 32 4.70 -7.81 5.79
N PHE A 33 5.91 -7.56 5.29
CA PHE A 33 6.16 -7.61 3.84
C PHE A 33 6.00 -9.01 3.25
N ARG A 34 6.43 -10.06 3.96
CA ARG A 34 6.25 -11.46 3.53
C ARG A 34 4.77 -11.83 3.46
N LEU A 35 4.00 -11.47 4.49
CA LEU A 35 2.57 -11.72 4.56
C LEU A 35 1.84 -10.97 3.43
N ALA A 36 2.09 -9.67 3.28
CA ALA A 36 1.52 -8.86 2.20
C ALA A 36 1.86 -9.42 0.81
N ARG A 37 3.10 -9.85 0.59
CA ARG A 37 3.51 -10.49 -0.67
C ARG A 37 2.71 -11.77 -0.93
N ARG A 38 2.51 -12.61 0.10
CA ARG A 38 1.73 -13.85 -0.04
C ARG A 38 0.27 -13.58 -0.33
N MET A 39 -0.34 -12.60 0.34
CA MET A 39 -1.72 -12.18 0.05
C MET A 39 -1.87 -11.65 -1.38
N ARG A 40 -0.88 -10.91 -1.91
CA ARG A 40 -0.92 -10.38 -3.28
C ARG A 40 -0.94 -11.48 -4.34
N THR A 41 -0.43 -12.68 -4.07
CA THR A 41 -0.54 -13.81 -5.01
C THR A 41 -1.96 -14.35 -5.11
N GLN A 42 -2.85 -14.03 -4.16
CA GLN A 42 -4.26 -14.39 -4.18
C GLN A 42 -5.04 -13.33 -4.96
N ARG A 43 -5.05 -13.43 -6.28
CA ARG A 43 -5.72 -12.46 -7.16
C ARG A 43 -6.66 -13.16 -8.15
N ALA A 44 -7.70 -12.44 -8.59
CA ALA A 44 -8.68 -12.96 -9.54
C ALA A 44 -8.12 -13.10 -10.96
N VAL A 45 -7.17 -12.20 -11.31
CA VAL A 45 -6.55 -12.12 -12.65
C VAL A 45 -5.04 -12.20 -12.50
N ASP A 46 -4.44 -13.32 -12.91
CA ASP A 46 -3.00 -13.58 -12.72
C ASP A 46 -2.10 -12.60 -13.48
N SER A 47 -2.52 -12.15 -14.66
CA SER A 47 -1.78 -11.20 -15.49
C SER A 47 -1.85 -9.75 -15.00
N MET A 48 -2.75 -9.43 -14.05
CA MET A 48 -2.90 -8.08 -13.53
C MET A 48 -1.76 -7.73 -12.58
N SER A 49 -1.09 -6.60 -12.81
CA SER A 49 -0.04 -6.11 -11.92
C SER A 49 -0.62 -5.53 -10.61
N ASP A 50 0.21 -5.42 -9.57
CA ASP A 50 -0.20 -4.80 -8.30
C ASP A 50 -0.61 -3.33 -8.48
N GLY A 51 0.05 -2.59 -9.38
CA GLY A 51 -0.33 -1.21 -9.68
C GLY A 51 -1.67 -1.11 -10.41
N GLN A 52 -1.96 -2.02 -11.33
CA GLN A 52 -3.28 -2.09 -11.97
C GLN A 52 -4.39 -2.41 -10.96
N PHE A 53 -4.15 -3.40 -10.10
CA PHE A 53 -5.10 -3.73 -9.04
C PHE A 53 -5.29 -2.56 -8.04
N GLY A 54 -4.21 -1.84 -7.69
CA GLY A 54 -4.25 -0.66 -6.83
C GLY A 54 -5.21 0.40 -7.37
N VAL A 55 -5.15 0.68 -8.67
CA VAL A 55 -6.09 1.63 -9.33
C VAL A 55 -7.53 1.15 -9.22
N LEU A 56 -7.83 -0.14 -9.49
CA LEU A 56 -9.19 -0.66 -9.37
C LEU A 56 -9.69 -0.59 -7.92
N ALA A 57 -8.84 -0.95 -6.95
CA ALA A 57 -9.17 -0.88 -5.53
C ALA A 57 -9.43 0.57 -5.08
N ALA A 58 -8.62 1.52 -5.52
CA ALA A 58 -8.82 2.93 -5.23
C ALA A 58 -10.17 3.44 -5.77
N LEU A 59 -10.52 3.10 -7.02
CA LEU A 59 -11.79 3.44 -7.62
C LEU A 59 -12.99 2.77 -6.91
N LYS A 60 -12.82 1.55 -6.39
CA LYS A 60 -13.87 0.87 -5.62
C LYS A 60 -14.15 1.56 -4.28
N VAL A 61 -13.11 2.00 -3.59
CA VAL A 61 -13.21 2.59 -2.25
C VAL A 61 -13.64 4.06 -2.30
N HIS A 62 -13.11 4.80 -3.26
CA HIS A 62 -13.24 6.26 -3.29
C HIS A 62 -14.11 6.79 -4.42
N GLY A 63 -14.61 5.92 -5.31
CA GLY A 63 -15.42 6.31 -6.46
C GLY A 63 -14.59 6.82 -7.66
N PRO A 64 -15.26 7.48 -8.63
CA PRO A 64 -14.60 8.00 -9.82
C PRO A 64 -13.52 9.05 -9.52
N HIS A 65 -12.42 9.02 -10.28
CA HIS A 65 -11.27 9.92 -10.11
C HIS A 65 -10.76 10.40 -11.47
N THR A 66 -10.16 11.59 -11.49
CA THR A 66 -9.40 12.03 -12.67
C THR A 66 -8.07 11.26 -12.77
N LEU A 67 -7.45 11.31 -13.95
CA LEU A 67 -6.12 10.72 -14.15
C LEU A 67 -5.08 11.33 -13.20
N GLY A 68 -5.17 12.63 -12.94
CA GLY A 68 -4.28 13.36 -12.02
C GLY A 68 -4.41 12.85 -10.60
N ASP A 69 -5.65 12.75 -10.09
CA ASP A 69 -5.92 12.27 -8.74
C ASP A 69 -5.40 10.83 -8.52
N LEU A 70 -5.59 9.95 -9.53
CA LEU A 70 -5.05 8.60 -9.48
C LEU A 70 -3.53 8.58 -9.49
N ALA A 71 -2.87 9.42 -10.30
CA ALA A 71 -1.42 9.51 -10.35
C ALA A 71 -0.83 9.98 -9.01
N GLU A 72 -1.45 10.98 -8.39
CA GLU A 72 -1.05 11.50 -7.08
C GLU A 72 -1.23 10.44 -5.98
N ARG A 73 -2.39 9.80 -5.93
CA ARG A 73 -2.72 8.75 -4.95
C ARG A 73 -1.75 7.57 -5.02
N GLU A 74 -1.50 7.07 -6.21
CA GLU A 74 -0.59 5.94 -6.46
C GLU A 74 0.90 6.35 -6.46
N ARG A 75 1.19 7.64 -6.30
CA ARG A 75 2.54 8.23 -6.30
C ARG A 75 3.37 7.85 -7.52
N VAL A 76 2.73 7.91 -8.68
CA VAL A 76 3.37 7.66 -9.98
C VAL A 76 3.24 8.87 -10.89
N SER A 77 4.04 8.93 -11.95
CA SER A 77 3.92 10.00 -12.94
C SER A 77 2.64 9.87 -13.77
N ALA A 78 2.07 11.00 -14.23
CA ALA A 78 0.89 11.01 -15.08
C ALA A 78 1.05 10.16 -16.37
N PRO A 79 2.20 10.13 -17.07
CA PRO A 79 2.41 9.21 -18.19
C PRO A 79 2.37 7.73 -17.79
N SER A 80 2.87 7.38 -16.61
CA SER A 80 2.80 6.00 -16.10
C SER A 80 1.36 5.63 -15.77
N MET A 81 0.63 6.51 -15.06
CA MET A 81 -0.78 6.29 -14.75
C MET A 81 -1.62 6.17 -16.03
N ASN A 82 -1.36 7.00 -17.03
CA ASN A 82 -2.09 6.91 -18.30
C ASN A 82 -1.92 5.56 -19.00
N ARG A 83 -0.71 4.97 -18.96
CA ARG A 83 -0.49 3.60 -19.47
C ARG A 83 -1.28 2.56 -18.70
N THR A 84 -1.27 2.65 -17.38
CA THR A 84 -2.05 1.75 -16.51
C THR A 84 -3.54 1.84 -16.81
N VAL A 85 -4.07 3.06 -16.88
CA VAL A 85 -5.49 3.33 -17.18
C VAL A 85 -5.86 2.84 -18.59
N ASN A 86 -5.02 3.06 -19.61
CA ASN A 86 -5.28 2.53 -20.95
C ASN A 86 -5.37 0.99 -20.93
N CYS A 87 -4.41 0.31 -20.30
CA CYS A 87 -4.42 -1.15 -20.20
C CYS A 87 -5.68 -1.67 -19.48
N LEU A 88 -6.10 -1.01 -18.40
CA LEU A 88 -7.33 -1.38 -17.67
C LEU A 88 -8.59 -1.13 -18.49
N GLN A 89 -8.63 -0.06 -19.28
CA GLN A 89 -9.72 0.23 -20.18
C GLN A 89 -9.78 -0.78 -21.34
N ASP A 90 -8.66 -1.10 -21.95
CA ASP A 90 -8.56 -2.10 -23.03
C ASP A 90 -9.00 -3.51 -22.52
N SER A 91 -8.77 -3.77 -21.24
CA SER A 91 -9.21 -4.99 -20.56
C SER A 91 -10.68 -4.95 -20.11
N GLY A 92 -11.39 -3.83 -20.30
CA GLY A 92 -12.81 -3.69 -19.96
C GLY A 92 -13.11 -3.45 -18.48
N TYR A 93 -12.12 -3.21 -17.63
CA TYR A 93 -12.32 -3.05 -16.18
C TYR A 93 -12.69 -1.62 -15.76
N ILE A 94 -12.41 -0.65 -16.60
CA ILE A 94 -12.74 0.77 -16.35
C ILE A 94 -13.29 1.43 -17.62
N VAL A 95 -13.98 2.55 -17.41
CA VAL A 95 -14.43 3.46 -18.47
C VAL A 95 -14.03 4.89 -18.14
N ARG A 96 -13.85 5.71 -19.19
CA ARG A 96 -13.72 7.15 -19.07
C ARG A 96 -15.05 7.79 -19.39
N GLY A 97 -15.48 8.76 -18.57
CA GLY A 97 -16.71 9.51 -18.76
C GLY A 97 -16.55 10.97 -18.35
N ALA A 98 -17.56 11.77 -18.61
CA ALA A 98 -17.64 13.11 -18.05
C ALA A 98 -17.99 13.04 -16.56
N ASP A 99 -17.46 13.97 -15.77
CA ASP A 99 -17.84 14.12 -14.37
C ASP A 99 -19.30 14.63 -14.28
N GLU A 100 -20.09 14.08 -13.38
CA GLU A 100 -21.50 14.44 -13.22
C GLU A 100 -21.69 15.90 -12.77
N SER A 101 -20.72 16.43 -12.02
CA SER A 101 -20.76 17.79 -11.49
C SER A 101 -20.09 18.83 -12.39
N ASP A 102 -19.08 18.43 -13.17
CA ASP A 102 -18.34 19.26 -14.11
C ASP A 102 -18.03 18.48 -15.39
N GLY A 103 -18.94 18.55 -16.35
CA GLY A 103 -18.83 17.84 -17.64
C GLY A 103 -17.57 18.14 -18.47
N ARG A 104 -16.74 19.11 -18.06
CA ARG A 104 -15.43 19.39 -18.69
C ARG A 104 -14.33 18.47 -18.16
N LYS A 105 -14.55 17.80 -17.00
CA LYS A 105 -13.59 16.88 -16.41
C LYS A 105 -13.85 15.47 -16.92
N VAL A 106 -12.78 14.78 -17.28
CA VAL A 106 -12.82 13.35 -17.59
C VAL A 106 -12.49 12.58 -16.34
N VAL A 107 -13.40 11.74 -15.89
CA VAL A 107 -13.22 10.84 -14.76
C VAL A 107 -13.17 9.39 -15.23
N ILE A 108 -12.48 8.58 -14.45
CA ILE A 108 -12.27 7.15 -14.63
C ILE A 108 -13.14 6.44 -13.60
N SER A 109 -13.96 5.50 -14.05
CA SER A 109 -14.87 4.72 -13.20
C SER A 109 -14.73 3.24 -13.46
N LEU A 110 -15.07 2.41 -12.47
CA LEU A 110 -15.14 0.96 -12.64
C LEU A 110 -16.32 0.56 -13.53
N THR A 111 -16.10 -0.48 -14.34
CA THR A 111 -17.19 -1.25 -14.94
C THR A 111 -17.69 -2.30 -13.95
N ALA A 112 -18.76 -3.01 -14.30
CA ALA A 112 -19.24 -4.17 -13.53
C ALA A 112 -18.18 -5.26 -13.44
N GLU A 113 -17.43 -5.48 -14.52
CA GLU A 113 -16.30 -6.42 -14.58
C GLU A 113 -15.15 -5.97 -13.66
N GLY A 114 -14.83 -4.67 -13.64
CA GLY A 114 -13.83 -4.10 -12.73
C GLY A 114 -14.22 -4.29 -11.27
N VAL A 115 -15.48 -4.05 -10.92
CA VAL A 115 -16.02 -4.33 -9.58
C VAL A 115 -15.88 -5.81 -9.23
N ALA A 116 -16.28 -6.71 -10.12
CA ALA A 116 -16.20 -8.15 -9.89
C ALA A 116 -14.76 -8.63 -9.65
N VAL A 117 -13.78 -8.10 -10.38
CA VAL A 117 -12.36 -8.43 -10.18
C VAL A 117 -11.87 -7.99 -8.79
N VAL A 118 -12.25 -6.80 -8.32
CA VAL A 118 -11.87 -6.32 -6.99
C VAL A 118 -12.48 -7.21 -5.90
N GLU A 119 -13.77 -7.49 -5.99
CA GLU A 119 -14.52 -8.30 -5.02
C GLU A 119 -14.00 -9.74 -4.97
N GLU A 120 -13.78 -10.37 -6.12
CA GLU A 120 -13.25 -11.74 -6.19
C GLU A 120 -11.81 -11.80 -5.64
N THR A 121 -10.99 -10.78 -5.89
CA THR A 121 -9.63 -10.70 -5.33
C THR A 121 -9.69 -10.58 -3.80
N ALA A 122 -10.57 -9.73 -3.26
CA ALA A 122 -10.77 -9.62 -1.82
C ALA A 122 -11.20 -10.96 -1.22
N ARG A 123 -12.21 -11.60 -1.80
CA ARG A 123 -12.71 -12.91 -1.37
C ARG A 123 -11.61 -13.98 -1.34
N ARG A 124 -10.73 -14.04 -2.35
CA ARG A 124 -9.61 -15.00 -2.39
C ARG A 124 -8.58 -14.72 -1.29
N ARG A 125 -8.28 -13.45 -1.02
CA ARG A 125 -7.36 -13.04 0.05
C ARG A 125 -7.93 -13.42 1.41
N ASP A 126 -9.21 -13.12 1.64
CA ASP A 126 -9.88 -13.45 2.90
C ASP A 126 -9.92 -14.96 3.12
N ALA A 127 -10.29 -15.75 2.12
CA ALA A 127 -10.31 -17.21 2.20
C ALA A 127 -8.92 -17.81 2.49
N TRP A 128 -7.86 -17.22 1.90
CA TRP A 128 -6.50 -17.64 2.19
C TRP A 128 -6.10 -17.30 3.64
N VAL A 129 -6.47 -16.09 4.14
CA VAL A 129 -6.22 -15.69 5.53
C VAL A 129 -6.98 -16.61 6.49
N GLU A 130 -8.27 -16.87 6.24
CA GLU A 130 -9.09 -17.78 7.05
C GLU A 130 -8.46 -19.18 7.14
N ALA A 131 -8.05 -19.75 6.01
CA ALA A 131 -7.37 -21.04 5.98
C ALA A 131 -6.06 -21.03 6.79
N SER A 132 -5.29 -19.93 6.71
CA SER A 132 -4.06 -19.78 7.48
C SER A 132 -4.33 -19.64 8.97
N LEU A 133 -5.37 -18.90 9.37
CA LEU A 133 -5.79 -18.75 10.77
C LEU A 133 -6.32 -20.05 11.37
N ALA A 134 -6.93 -20.92 10.55
CA ALA A 134 -7.45 -22.20 11.02
C ALA A 134 -6.34 -23.16 11.51
N GLU A 135 -5.10 -22.98 11.02
CA GLU A 135 -3.95 -23.78 11.44
C GLU A 135 -3.34 -23.30 12.78
N LEU A 136 -3.78 -22.15 13.29
CA LEU A 136 -3.25 -21.54 14.51
C LEU A 136 -4.06 -21.95 15.75
N THR A 137 -3.38 -21.93 16.90
CA THR A 137 -4.02 -22.06 18.21
C THR A 137 -4.95 -20.87 18.52
N PRO A 138 -5.94 -21.00 19.42
CA PRO A 138 -6.77 -19.87 19.83
C PRO A 138 -5.98 -18.69 20.33
N ALA A 139 -4.93 -18.90 21.13
CA ALA A 139 -4.10 -17.84 21.67
C ALA A 139 -3.30 -17.08 20.59
N GLU A 140 -2.82 -17.78 19.56
CA GLU A 140 -2.15 -17.14 18.44
C GLU A 140 -3.12 -16.29 17.61
N ARG A 141 -4.36 -16.76 17.39
CA ARG A 141 -5.41 -15.98 16.70
C ARG A 141 -5.75 -14.70 17.46
N GLU A 142 -5.91 -14.78 18.79
CA GLU A 142 -6.14 -13.59 19.64
C GLU A 142 -4.98 -12.61 19.56
N THR A 143 -3.75 -13.12 19.58
CA THR A 143 -2.54 -12.28 19.41
C THR A 143 -2.52 -11.56 18.06
N LEU A 144 -2.86 -12.24 16.98
CA LEU A 144 -2.93 -11.62 15.65
C LEU A 144 -4.07 -10.60 15.54
N ALA A 145 -5.22 -10.87 16.14
CA ALA A 145 -6.33 -9.90 16.18
C ALA A 145 -5.93 -8.61 16.90
N ALA A 146 -5.31 -8.72 18.08
CA ALA A 146 -4.80 -7.57 18.81
C ALA A 146 -3.68 -6.83 18.04
N ALA A 147 -2.79 -7.59 17.35
CA ALA A 147 -1.75 -6.98 16.51
C ALA A 147 -2.34 -6.20 15.33
N ALA A 148 -3.40 -6.71 14.69
CA ALA A 148 -4.07 -6.03 13.58
C ALA A 148 -4.62 -4.66 14.02
N GLU A 149 -5.28 -4.57 15.19
CA GLU A 149 -5.77 -3.30 15.73
C GLU A 149 -4.63 -2.29 16.00
N ILE A 150 -3.48 -2.79 16.47
CA ILE A 150 -2.29 -1.94 16.68
C ILE A 150 -1.76 -1.43 15.33
N MET A 151 -1.68 -2.30 14.32
CA MET A 151 -1.20 -1.94 12.99
C MET A 151 -2.11 -0.90 12.32
N GLU A 152 -3.43 -1.03 12.45
CA GLU A 152 -4.38 -0.02 11.95
C GLU A 152 -4.13 1.36 12.58
N ARG A 153 -3.93 1.41 13.91
CA ARG A 153 -3.58 2.67 14.59
C ARG A 153 -2.23 3.25 14.16
N MET A 154 -1.26 2.42 13.76
CA MET A 154 0.03 2.90 13.25
C MET A 154 -0.10 3.55 11.87
N VAL A 155 -1.01 3.07 11.03
CA VAL A 155 -1.23 3.58 9.66
C VAL A 155 -2.13 4.82 9.64
N ALA A 156 -3.05 4.96 10.61
CA ALA A 156 -3.98 6.09 10.72
C ALA A 156 -3.33 7.41 11.21
N ARG A 157 -2.03 7.41 11.54
CA ARG A 157 -1.26 8.61 11.93
C ARG A 157 -0.67 9.29 10.70
#